data_73d39bedfc336f0b99ccd413d0ac9d5a
#
_entry.id   73d39bedfc336f0b99ccd413d0ac9d5a
#
_cell.length_a   1.000
_cell.length_b   1.000
_cell.length_c   1.000
_cell.angle_alpha   90.00
_cell.angle_beta   90.00
_cell.angle_gamma   90.00
#
_symmetry.space_group_name_H-M   'P 1'
#
loop_
_entity.id
_entity.type
_entity.pdbx_description
1 polymer ?
#
loop_
_entity_poly.entity_id
_entity_poly.type
_entity_poly.pdbx_seq_one_letter_code
_entity_poly.pdbx_strand_id
1 'polypeptide(L)'
;MKRITCLLTILIFACSVWAGMHTYTDASVLREGNFVKIRISETGVHILTYETLESWGLKPAQLRILGYGGGMLSENFTLHHWDDLPSVAFYMHKGADGVFNAGDYILFYAQGPVTWTSDAQGRWRHTQHPYSHYGYYFLSDNAGEQRLINMSEAFNGDMSDVIDVDWYTNYQVHEKDEVNLIDLTGVSGGGREFYGEMLNANNKTLTLNFASPNVRTDLKTHCYI
;
A
#
# COMPACT_ATOMS: atom_id res chain seq x y z
N MET A 1 -31.50 13.78 -50.71
CA MET A 1 -30.89 12.62 -50.01
C MET A 1 -29.42 12.82 -49.68
N LYS A 2 -28.52 13.17 -50.59
CA LYS A 2 -27.07 13.36 -50.29
C LYS A 2 -26.74 14.35 -49.16
N ARG A 3 -27.52 15.44 -49.00
CA ARG A 3 -27.33 16.46 -47.95
C ARG A 3 -27.75 15.97 -46.55
N ILE A 4 -28.79 15.12 -46.47
CA ILE A 4 -29.27 14.53 -45.22
C ILE A 4 -28.30 13.46 -44.72
N THR A 5 -27.74 12.68 -45.66
CA THR A 5 -26.71 11.65 -45.31
C THR A 5 -25.44 12.29 -44.76
N CYS A 6 -25.01 13.43 -45.31
CA CYS A 6 -23.83 14.16 -44.87
C CYS A 6 -24.02 14.76 -43.44
N LEU A 7 -25.23 15.30 -43.15
CA LEU A 7 -25.58 15.79 -41.83
C LEU A 7 -25.66 14.67 -40.77
N LEU A 8 -26.17 13.50 -41.14
CA LEU A 8 -26.27 12.34 -40.27
C LEU A 8 -24.87 11.79 -39.91
N THR A 9 -23.94 11.75 -40.90
CA THR A 9 -22.55 11.33 -40.64
C THR A 9 -21.80 12.31 -39.75
N ILE A 10 -22.01 13.61 -39.88
CA ILE A 10 -21.42 14.62 -39.01
C ILE A 10 -21.95 14.49 -37.58
N LEU A 11 -23.26 14.21 -37.42
CA LEU A 11 -23.88 14.04 -36.11
C LEU A 11 -23.34 12.76 -35.38
N ILE A 12 -23.13 11.67 -36.13
CA ILE A 12 -22.56 10.42 -35.59
C ILE A 12 -21.09 10.65 -35.16
N PHE A 13 -20.29 11.42 -35.89
CA PHE A 13 -18.94 11.80 -35.53
C PHE A 13 -18.88 12.72 -34.30
N ALA A 14 -19.85 13.63 -34.13
CA ALA A 14 -19.93 14.49 -32.96
C ALA A 14 -20.28 13.74 -31.66
N CYS A 15 -21.06 12.64 -31.74
CA CYS A 15 -21.40 11.82 -30.59
C CYS A 15 -20.23 10.91 -30.13
N SER A 16 -19.26 10.63 -30.98
CA SER A 16 -18.11 9.78 -30.61
C SER A 16 -16.96 10.50 -29.89
N VAL A 17 -17.05 11.83 -29.71
CA VAL A 17 -16.01 12.65 -29.06
C VAL A 17 -16.30 12.86 -27.55
N TRP A 18 -17.38 12.31 -27.03
CA TRP A 18 -17.67 12.31 -25.58
C TRP A 18 -17.15 11.04 -24.87
N ALA A 19 -16.03 10.47 -25.28
CA ALA A 19 -15.21 9.68 -24.39
C ALA A 19 -14.67 10.68 -23.36
N GLY A 20 -15.13 10.57 -22.12
CA GLY A 20 -14.74 11.49 -21.05
C GLY A 20 -13.23 11.66 -21.05
N MET A 21 -12.76 12.85 -21.45
CA MET A 21 -11.34 13.15 -21.43
C MET A 21 -10.94 13.22 -19.96
N HIS A 22 -10.27 12.16 -19.49
CA HIS A 22 -9.61 12.22 -18.20
C HIS A 22 -8.50 13.28 -18.30
N THR A 23 -8.61 14.32 -17.48
CA THR A 23 -7.59 15.37 -17.43
C THR A 23 -6.47 14.90 -16.51
N TYR A 24 -5.32 14.65 -17.08
CA TYR A 24 -4.11 14.34 -16.33
C TYR A 24 -3.41 15.61 -15.86
N THR A 25 -2.61 15.52 -14.80
CA THR A 25 -1.76 16.63 -14.37
C THR A 25 -0.65 16.86 -15.39
N ASP A 26 -0.29 18.12 -15.61
CA ASP A 26 0.77 18.47 -16.56
C ASP A 26 2.16 18.07 -16.08
N ALA A 27 2.34 17.85 -14.77
CA ALA A 27 3.62 17.48 -14.17
C ALA A 27 3.43 16.74 -12.85
N SER A 28 4.35 15.79 -12.58
CA SER A 28 4.41 15.10 -11.30
C SER A 28 4.76 16.02 -10.14
N VAL A 29 4.22 15.72 -8.96
CA VAL A 29 4.60 16.36 -7.67
C VAL A 29 6.09 16.18 -7.34
N LEU A 30 6.77 15.22 -7.98
CA LEU A 30 8.20 14.98 -7.84
C LEU A 30 9.06 15.66 -8.92
N ARG A 31 8.46 16.52 -9.76
CA ARG A 31 9.21 17.17 -10.84
C ARG A 31 10.37 18.04 -10.35
N GLU A 32 10.17 18.70 -9.21
CA GLU A 32 11.15 19.65 -8.65
C GLU A 32 11.32 19.39 -7.15
N GLY A 33 12.47 19.80 -6.62
CA GLY A 33 12.83 19.67 -5.20
C GLY A 33 13.60 18.39 -4.87
N ASN A 34 13.87 18.20 -3.60
CA ASN A 34 14.54 17.01 -3.09
C ASN A 34 13.51 15.95 -2.74
N PHE A 35 13.82 14.71 -3.03
CA PHE A 35 13.01 13.60 -2.59
C PHE A 35 13.83 12.34 -2.29
N VAL A 36 13.33 11.55 -1.36
CA VAL A 36 13.89 10.26 -0.97
C VAL A 36 12.80 9.20 -1.15
N LYS A 37 13.10 8.15 -1.92
CA LYS A 37 12.22 6.99 -2.05
C LYS A 37 12.51 6.01 -0.93
N ILE A 38 11.51 5.69 -0.15
CA ILE A 38 11.57 4.66 0.90
C ILE A 38 10.78 3.42 0.51
N ARG A 39 11.23 2.27 0.96
CA ARG A 39 10.54 0.98 0.77
C ARG A 39 9.92 0.51 2.08
N ILE A 40 8.73 -0.06 1.97
CA ILE A 40 7.94 -0.58 3.08
C ILE A 40 7.70 -2.07 2.84
N SER A 41 8.17 -2.92 3.73
CA SER A 41 7.97 -4.38 3.67
C SER A 41 6.66 -4.82 4.31
N GLU A 42 6.20 -4.09 5.33
CA GLU A 42 5.05 -4.47 6.16
C GLU A 42 4.08 -3.31 6.30
N THR A 43 2.80 -3.64 6.32
CA THR A 43 1.74 -2.66 6.57
C THR A 43 1.70 -2.31 8.05
N GLY A 44 1.69 -1.02 8.39
CA GLY A 44 1.61 -0.56 9.76
C GLY A 44 2.01 0.89 9.96
N VAL A 45 2.17 1.26 11.22
CA VAL A 45 2.67 2.57 11.60
C VAL A 45 4.20 2.54 11.59
N HIS A 46 4.78 3.45 10.84
CA HIS A 46 6.23 3.61 10.71
C HIS A 46 6.69 4.88 11.38
N ILE A 47 7.88 4.82 11.96
CA ILE A 47 8.55 5.95 12.59
C ILE A 47 9.73 6.40 11.75
N LEU A 48 9.91 7.71 11.59
CA LEU A 48 11.11 8.32 11.06
C LEU A 48 11.56 9.43 12.02
N THR A 49 12.80 9.35 12.46
CA THR A 49 13.36 10.34 13.38
C THR A 49 13.87 11.57 12.65
N TYR A 50 13.98 12.67 13.37
CA TYR A 50 14.57 13.93 12.88
C TYR A 50 15.96 13.68 12.26
N GLU A 51 16.81 12.93 12.96
CA GLU A 51 18.19 12.63 12.54
C GLU A 51 18.20 11.85 11.22
N THR A 52 17.25 10.93 11.05
CA THR A 52 17.14 10.18 9.79
C THR A 52 16.78 11.12 8.63
N LEU A 53 15.80 12.00 8.81
CA LEU A 53 15.40 12.96 7.79
C LEU A 53 16.52 13.94 7.46
N GLU A 54 17.24 14.44 8.46
CA GLU A 54 18.39 15.33 8.29
C GLU A 54 19.53 14.63 7.55
N SER A 55 19.82 13.36 7.89
CA SER A 55 20.87 12.58 7.21
C SER A 55 20.58 12.38 5.73
N TRP A 56 19.31 12.39 5.33
CA TRP A 56 18.88 12.34 3.93
C TRP A 56 18.83 13.71 3.24
N GLY A 57 19.20 14.77 3.95
CA GLY A 57 19.23 16.13 3.43
C GLY A 57 17.85 16.77 3.23
N LEU A 58 16.81 16.20 3.84
CA LEU A 58 15.46 16.75 3.80
C LEU A 58 15.29 17.85 4.85
N LYS A 59 14.47 18.85 4.55
CA LYS A 59 14.06 19.90 5.48
C LYS A 59 12.80 19.50 6.21
N PRO A 60 12.87 19.07 7.47
CA PRO A 60 11.70 18.48 8.16
C PRO A 60 10.51 19.43 8.29
N ALA A 61 10.76 20.73 8.40
CA ALA A 61 9.71 21.74 8.48
C ALA A 61 8.79 21.80 7.24
N GLN A 62 9.25 21.29 6.12
CA GLN A 62 8.53 21.27 4.84
C GLN A 62 8.21 19.84 4.37
N LEU A 63 8.43 18.85 5.24
CA LEU A 63 8.32 17.45 4.89
C LEU A 63 6.90 17.11 4.39
N ARG A 64 6.85 16.38 3.29
CA ARG A 64 5.64 15.74 2.76
C ARG A 64 5.92 14.26 2.53
N ILE A 65 4.91 13.44 2.77
CA ILE A 65 4.93 12.03 2.43
C ILE A 65 3.96 11.81 1.29
N LEU A 66 4.42 11.18 0.23
CA LEU A 66 3.67 10.98 -1.01
C LEU A 66 3.66 9.49 -1.37
N GLY A 67 2.53 8.96 -1.79
CA GLY A 67 2.39 7.56 -2.18
C GLY A 67 0.98 7.05 -2.00
N TYR A 68 0.65 5.97 -2.69
CA TYR A 68 -0.68 5.32 -2.63
C TYR A 68 -0.65 3.92 -2.01
N GLY A 69 0.49 3.51 -1.44
CA GLY A 69 0.66 2.22 -0.79
C GLY A 69 1.38 1.19 -1.65
N GLY A 70 1.46 -0.03 -1.12
CA GLY A 70 2.14 -1.17 -1.74
C GLY A 70 1.21 -2.17 -2.41
N GLY A 71 -0.10 -1.89 -2.48
CA GLY A 71 -1.07 -2.76 -3.13
C GLY A 71 -0.99 -2.68 -4.66
N MET A 72 -1.48 -3.72 -5.31
CA MET A 72 -1.62 -3.75 -6.77
C MET A 72 -2.61 -2.70 -7.24
N LEU A 73 -2.26 -1.95 -8.28
CA LEU A 73 -3.20 -1.07 -8.95
C LEU A 73 -4.31 -1.89 -9.63
N SER A 74 -5.51 -1.33 -9.67
CA SER A 74 -6.63 -1.98 -10.36
C SER A 74 -6.31 -2.15 -11.85
N GLU A 75 -6.58 -3.33 -12.39
CA GLU A 75 -6.51 -3.60 -13.83
C GLU A 75 -7.77 -3.13 -14.57
N ASN A 76 -8.80 -2.77 -13.83
CA ASN A 76 -10.02 -2.22 -14.40
C ASN A 76 -9.87 -0.70 -14.59
N PHE A 77 -9.60 -0.29 -15.81
CA PHE A 77 -9.41 1.12 -16.18
C PHE A 77 -10.67 1.99 -16.06
N THR A 78 -11.83 1.41 -15.76
CA THR A 78 -13.05 2.18 -15.46
C THR A 78 -13.11 2.66 -14.02
N LEU A 79 -12.27 2.08 -13.14
CA LEU A 79 -12.15 2.50 -11.75
C LEU A 79 -11.23 3.71 -11.63
N HIS A 80 -11.31 4.39 -10.48
CA HIS A 80 -10.42 5.50 -10.19
C HIS A 80 -8.95 5.02 -10.15
N HIS A 81 -8.10 5.73 -10.88
CA HIS A 81 -6.66 5.59 -10.84
C HIS A 81 -6.04 6.90 -10.33
N TRP A 82 -4.95 6.77 -9.59
CA TRP A 82 -4.15 7.91 -9.19
C TRP A 82 -3.41 8.46 -10.41
N ASP A 83 -3.63 9.73 -10.69
CA ASP A 83 -2.92 10.43 -11.77
C ASP A 83 -1.49 10.80 -11.36
N ASP A 84 -1.32 11.19 -10.09
CA ASP A 84 -0.04 11.43 -9.47
C ASP A 84 -0.05 10.94 -8.01
N LEU A 85 1.06 11.05 -7.30
CA LEU A 85 1.21 10.55 -5.94
C LEU A 85 0.39 11.39 -4.95
N PRO A 86 -0.57 10.78 -4.23
CA PRO A 86 -1.34 11.48 -3.21
C PRO A 86 -0.48 11.78 -1.99
N SER A 87 -0.86 12.84 -1.27
CA SER A 87 -0.25 13.19 0.01
C SER A 87 -0.76 12.28 1.12
N VAL A 88 0.15 11.71 1.89
CA VAL A 88 -0.11 10.86 3.05
C VAL A 88 -0.09 11.70 4.32
N ALA A 89 -1.08 11.47 5.19
CA ALA A 89 -1.15 12.13 6.48
C ALA A 89 -0.14 11.53 7.47
N PHE A 90 0.47 12.38 8.30
CA PHE A 90 1.42 11.95 9.32
C PHE A 90 1.32 12.80 10.59
N TYR A 91 1.67 12.20 11.71
CA TYR A 91 1.81 12.87 12.98
C TYR A 91 3.26 13.32 13.16
N MET A 92 3.45 14.54 13.64
CA MET A 92 4.76 15.10 13.95
C MET A 92 4.87 15.33 15.46
N HIS A 93 5.69 14.52 16.13
CA HIS A 93 6.03 14.73 17.53
C HIS A 93 7.09 15.81 17.62
N LYS A 94 6.83 16.86 18.40
CA LYS A 94 7.69 18.04 18.50
C LYS A 94 8.21 18.28 19.92
N GLY A 95 8.25 17.27 20.76
CA GLY A 95 8.71 17.44 22.14
C GLY A 95 7.93 18.48 22.94
N ALA A 96 8.55 18.97 24.01
CA ALA A 96 7.93 19.94 24.91
C ALA A 96 8.05 21.40 24.42
N ASP A 97 8.98 21.69 23.53
CA ASP A 97 9.23 23.04 23.00
C ASP A 97 8.38 23.38 21.75
N GLY A 98 7.68 22.38 21.20
CA GLY A 98 6.84 22.55 20.03
C GLY A 98 7.59 22.76 18.71
N VAL A 99 8.92 22.62 18.72
CA VAL A 99 9.80 22.77 17.54
C VAL A 99 10.30 21.40 17.12
N PHE A 100 10.14 21.04 15.84
CA PHE A 100 10.65 19.78 15.34
C PHE A 100 12.18 19.83 15.20
N ASN A 101 12.88 19.12 16.09
CA ASN A 101 14.34 19.13 16.19
C ASN A 101 14.89 17.77 16.65
N ALA A 102 16.19 17.72 17.01
CA ALA A 102 16.87 16.49 17.42
C ALA A 102 16.14 15.78 18.58
N GLY A 103 15.92 14.48 18.42
CA GLY A 103 15.16 13.62 19.33
C GLY A 103 13.67 13.51 19.00
N ASP A 104 13.16 14.29 18.06
CA ASP A 104 11.79 14.23 17.59
C ASP A 104 11.59 13.21 16.46
N TYR A 105 10.33 12.89 16.17
CA TYR A 105 10.00 11.89 15.16
C TYR A 105 8.65 12.17 14.49
N ILE A 106 8.45 11.55 13.35
CA ILE A 106 7.15 11.47 12.70
C ILE A 106 6.62 10.04 12.74
N LEU A 107 5.29 9.93 12.77
CA LEU A 107 4.58 8.66 12.61
C LEU A 107 3.66 8.77 11.40
N PHE A 108 3.68 7.76 10.54
CA PHE A 108 2.75 7.66 9.42
C PHE A 108 2.35 6.21 9.20
N TYR A 109 1.13 6.01 8.73
CA TYR A 109 0.66 4.70 8.32
C TYR A 109 1.09 4.44 6.88
N ALA A 110 1.77 3.31 6.68
CA ALA A 110 2.19 2.87 5.36
C ALA A 110 1.66 1.46 5.06
N GLN A 111 1.21 1.26 3.84
CA GLN A 111 0.80 -0.03 3.33
C GLN A 111 1.96 -0.71 2.60
N GLY A 112 2.29 -1.93 3.04
CA GLY A 112 3.23 -2.82 2.38
C GLY A 112 2.59 -3.56 1.19
N PRO A 113 3.30 -4.55 0.61
CA PRO A 113 2.87 -5.25 -0.60
C PRO A 113 1.73 -6.24 -0.36
N VAL A 114 1.43 -6.57 0.89
CA VAL A 114 0.34 -7.48 1.24
C VAL A 114 -0.90 -6.67 1.62
N THR A 115 -1.99 -6.94 0.94
CA THR A 115 -3.30 -6.34 1.22
C THR A 115 -4.23 -7.36 1.84
N TRP A 116 -5.11 -6.92 2.71
CA TRP A 116 -6.10 -7.76 3.39
C TRP A 116 -7.51 -7.30 3.05
N THR A 117 -8.36 -8.26 2.76
CA THR A 117 -9.78 -8.03 2.53
C THR A 117 -10.60 -9.02 3.35
N SER A 118 -11.78 -8.60 3.82
CA SER A 118 -12.75 -9.51 4.42
C SER A 118 -13.91 -9.77 3.47
N ASP A 119 -14.36 -11.02 3.38
CA ASP A 119 -15.55 -11.37 2.63
C ASP A 119 -16.83 -11.09 3.44
N ALA A 120 -18.00 -11.30 2.82
CA ALA A 120 -19.31 -11.09 3.45
C ALA A 120 -19.55 -11.99 4.69
N GLN A 121 -18.78 -13.04 4.88
CA GLN A 121 -18.80 -13.94 6.02
C GLN A 121 -17.77 -13.56 7.09
N GLY A 122 -17.05 -12.44 6.92
CA GLY A 122 -16.03 -11.98 7.85
C GLY A 122 -14.70 -12.75 7.77
N ARG A 123 -14.49 -13.57 6.73
CA ARG A 123 -13.24 -14.31 6.55
C ARG A 123 -12.21 -13.39 5.91
N TRP A 124 -11.04 -13.32 6.50
CA TRP A 124 -9.94 -12.54 6.00
C TRP A 124 -9.17 -13.28 4.91
N ARG A 125 -8.87 -12.58 3.84
CA ARG A 125 -8.00 -13.03 2.76
C ARG A 125 -6.89 -12.03 2.56
N HIS A 126 -5.69 -12.50 2.31
CA HIS A 126 -4.57 -11.66 1.91
C HIS A 126 -4.31 -11.82 0.41
N THR A 127 -3.73 -10.78 -0.16
CA THR A 127 -3.25 -10.79 -1.55
C THR A 127 -1.87 -10.15 -1.56
N GLN A 128 -0.88 -10.91 -2.01
CA GLN A 128 0.47 -10.42 -2.19
C GLN A 128 0.59 -9.68 -3.53
N HIS A 129 1.39 -8.62 -3.55
CA HIS A 129 1.65 -7.88 -4.79
C HIS A 129 2.47 -8.75 -5.76
N PRO A 130 1.98 -9.05 -6.97
CA PRO A 130 2.61 -10.06 -7.86
C PRO A 130 3.92 -9.60 -8.51
N TYR A 131 4.30 -8.32 -8.36
CA TYR A 131 5.48 -7.76 -9.00
C TYR A 131 6.47 -7.11 -8.04
N SER A 132 6.13 -7.00 -6.74
CA SER A 132 6.97 -6.30 -5.79
C SER A 132 6.85 -6.86 -4.39
N HIS A 133 7.97 -7.04 -3.72
CA HIS A 133 8.05 -7.37 -2.30
C HIS A 133 8.00 -6.14 -1.38
N TYR A 134 7.78 -4.95 -1.93
CA TYR A 134 7.77 -3.70 -1.17
C TYR A 134 6.70 -2.75 -1.68
N GLY A 135 6.07 -2.03 -0.77
CA GLY A 135 5.42 -0.77 -1.04
C GLY A 135 6.44 0.37 -1.09
N TYR A 136 6.13 1.44 -1.81
CA TYR A 136 7.05 2.57 -1.93
C TYR A 136 6.35 3.88 -1.63
N TYR A 137 7.05 4.74 -0.89
CA TYR A 137 6.64 6.11 -0.61
C TYR A 137 7.78 7.05 -0.91
N PHE A 138 7.43 8.31 -1.13
CA PHE A 138 8.39 9.38 -1.38
C PHE A 138 8.28 10.42 -0.28
N LEU A 139 9.40 10.77 0.30
CA LEU A 139 9.55 11.88 1.21
C LEU A 139 10.10 13.07 0.41
N SER A 140 9.49 14.22 0.55
CA SER A 140 9.92 15.42 -0.18
C SER A 140 9.82 16.66 0.70
N ASP A 141 10.73 17.59 0.50
CA ASP A 141 10.72 18.92 1.12
C ASP A 141 10.38 20.04 0.13
N ASN A 142 9.86 19.67 -1.06
CA ASN A 142 9.43 20.66 -2.04
C ASN A 142 8.14 21.39 -1.59
N ALA A 143 7.82 22.49 -2.26
CA ALA A 143 6.64 23.29 -1.96
C ALA A 143 5.34 22.46 -2.04
N GLY A 144 4.45 22.68 -1.08
CA GLY A 144 3.15 22.04 -1.02
C GLY A 144 2.65 21.89 0.41
N GLU A 145 1.38 21.54 0.54
CA GLU A 145 0.72 21.40 1.84
C GLU A 145 1.11 20.11 2.54
N GLN A 146 1.47 20.21 3.82
CA GLN A 146 1.67 19.06 4.69
C GLN A 146 0.31 18.56 5.20
N ARG A 147 0.10 17.25 5.19
CA ARG A 147 -1.07 16.63 5.82
C ARG A 147 -0.72 16.18 7.23
N LEU A 148 -0.79 17.11 8.19
CA LEU A 148 -0.52 16.81 9.59
C LEU A 148 -1.76 16.24 10.30
N ILE A 149 -1.54 15.21 11.11
CA ILE A 149 -2.54 14.63 12.01
C ILE A 149 -2.39 15.33 13.37
N ASN A 150 -3.51 15.83 13.90
CA ASN A 150 -3.56 16.32 15.27
C ASN A 150 -3.98 15.17 16.21
N MET A 151 -3.09 14.80 17.12
CA MET A 151 -3.33 13.73 18.10
C MET A 151 -4.11 14.18 19.33
N SER A 152 -4.40 15.49 19.50
CA SER A 152 -5.12 16.01 20.68
C SER A 152 -6.58 15.53 20.77
N GLU A 153 -7.12 14.96 19.70
CA GLU A 153 -8.48 14.45 19.62
C GLU A 153 -8.55 12.91 19.73
N ALA A 154 -7.43 12.25 19.98
CA ALA A 154 -7.40 10.81 20.13
C ALA A 154 -8.17 10.40 21.38
N PHE A 155 -9.39 9.93 21.18
CA PHE A 155 -10.25 9.27 22.15
C PHE A 155 -10.89 10.15 23.24
N ASN A 156 -11.99 10.81 22.91
CA ASN A 156 -12.97 11.35 23.87
C ASN A 156 -14.18 10.37 24.07
N GLY A 157 -13.98 9.08 23.83
CA GLY A 157 -15.04 8.08 24.00
C GLY A 157 -15.30 7.78 25.47
N ASP A 158 -16.56 7.45 25.78
CA ASP A 158 -16.94 6.91 27.09
C ASP A 158 -16.23 5.54 27.27
N MET A 159 -15.44 5.43 28.34
CA MET A 159 -14.75 4.18 28.70
C MET A 159 -15.70 3.05 29.11
N SER A 160 -17.00 3.33 29.29
CA SER A 160 -18.00 2.30 29.61
C SER A 160 -18.18 1.27 28.50
N ASP A 161 -17.86 1.61 27.24
CA ASP A 161 -17.97 0.73 26.08
C ASP A 161 -16.66 0.00 25.72
N VAL A 162 -15.63 0.15 26.55
CA VAL A 162 -14.35 -0.54 26.35
C VAL A 162 -14.50 -2.01 26.77
N ILE A 163 -14.28 -2.91 25.82
CA ILE A 163 -14.20 -4.34 26.08
C ILE A 163 -12.73 -4.71 26.28
N ASP A 164 -12.40 -5.20 27.47
CA ASP A 164 -11.10 -5.80 27.73
C ASP A 164 -10.98 -7.11 26.95
N VAL A 165 -10.04 -7.15 26.02
CA VAL A 165 -9.76 -8.34 25.21
C VAL A 165 -8.47 -8.97 25.71
N ASP A 166 -8.58 -10.15 26.31
CA ASP A 166 -7.46 -10.93 26.85
C ASP A 166 -6.89 -11.97 25.86
N TRP A 167 -7.50 -12.07 24.68
CA TRP A 167 -7.05 -12.95 23.61
C TRP A 167 -7.29 -12.33 22.23
N TYR A 168 -6.53 -12.79 21.25
CA TYR A 168 -6.70 -12.40 19.84
C TYR A 168 -6.40 -13.59 18.93
N THR A 169 -6.92 -13.55 17.71
CA THR A 169 -6.56 -14.52 16.68
C THR A 169 -5.24 -14.13 16.05
N ASN A 170 -4.21 -14.95 16.27
CA ASN A 170 -2.93 -14.80 15.57
C ASN A 170 -3.03 -15.49 14.21
N TYR A 171 -2.78 -14.75 13.15
CA TYR A 171 -2.76 -15.27 11.79
C TYR A 171 -1.31 -15.34 11.30
N GLN A 172 -0.92 -16.52 10.86
CA GLN A 172 0.40 -16.75 10.28
C GLN A 172 0.23 -17.38 8.89
N VAL A 173 1.04 -16.95 7.95
CA VAL A 173 1.00 -17.45 6.59
C VAL A 173 2.41 -17.83 6.14
N HIS A 174 2.50 -18.94 5.42
CA HIS A 174 3.68 -19.31 4.66
C HIS A 174 3.32 -19.18 3.18
N GLU A 175 3.86 -18.18 2.55
CA GLU A 175 3.69 -17.91 1.13
C GLU A 175 5.01 -17.41 0.58
N LYS A 176 5.50 -18.10 -0.43
CA LYS A 176 6.74 -17.76 -1.11
C LYS A 176 6.52 -17.76 -2.62
N ASP A 177 7.14 -16.82 -3.28
CA ASP A 177 7.16 -16.68 -4.72
C ASP A 177 8.52 -17.14 -5.26
N GLU A 178 8.77 -18.46 -5.25
CA GLU A 178 10.08 -19.02 -5.62
C GLU A 178 10.12 -19.54 -7.04
N VAL A 179 9.02 -20.11 -7.53
CA VAL A 179 8.98 -20.84 -8.80
C VAL A 179 7.97 -20.23 -9.75
N ASN A 180 8.44 -19.79 -10.91
CA ASN A 180 7.58 -19.46 -12.05
C ASN A 180 7.60 -20.63 -13.02
N LEU A 181 6.48 -21.35 -13.17
CA LEU A 181 6.40 -22.53 -14.02
C LEU A 181 6.58 -22.24 -15.53
N ILE A 182 6.34 -21.00 -15.96
CA ILE A 182 6.54 -20.59 -17.35
C ILE A 182 8.03 -20.58 -17.69
N ASP A 183 8.89 -20.14 -16.78
CA ASP A 183 10.34 -20.13 -16.98
C ASP A 183 10.93 -21.55 -17.10
N LEU A 184 10.31 -22.53 -16.45
CA LEU A 184 10.72 -23.94 -16.53
C LEU A 184 10.49 -24.55 -17.94
N THR A 185 9.64 -23.94 -18.74
CA THR A 185 9.36 -24.38 -20.10
C THR A 185 10.29 -23.78 -21.16
N GLY A 186 11.20 -22.91 -20.77
CA GLY A 186 12.13 -22.21 -21.67
C GLY A 186 11.47 -21.11 -22.51
N VAL A 187 10.26 -20.69 -22.16
CA VAL A 187 9.58 -19.53 -22.77
C VAL A 187 10.03 -18.29 -22.06
N SER A 188 10.60 -17.33 -22.75
CA SER A 188 10.96 -16.04 -22.18
C SER A 188 9.73 -15.18 -21.93
N GLY A 189 9.59 -14.65 -20.74
CA GLY A 189 8.48 -13.82 -20.32
C GLY A 189 7.62 -14.53 -19.29
N GLY A 190 7.88 -14.28 -18.00
CA GLY A 190 7.15 -14.84 -16.88
C GLY A 190 5.73 -14.29 -16.79
N GLY A 191 4.80 -15.14 -16.40
CA GLY A 191 3.49 -14.71 -15.89
C GLY A 191 3.63 -14.06 -14.51
N ARG A 192 2.50 -13.74 -13.90
CA ARG A 192 2.43 -13.21 -12.53
C ARG A 192 2.00 -14.26 -11.50
N GLU A 193 1.99 -15.52 -11.89
CA GLU A 193 1.73 -16.63 -10.99
C GLU A 193 3.05 -17.27 -10.58
N PHE A 194 3.35 -17.15 -9.31
CA PHE A 194 4.48 -17.78 -8.67
C PHE A 194 3.99 -18.83 -7.70
N TYR A 195 4.83 -19.81 -7.45
CA TYR A 195 4.56 -20.91 -6.53
C TYR A 195 5.70 -21.00 -5.53
N GLY A 196 5.40 -21.54 -4.35
CA GLY A 196 6.40 -21.80 -3.32
C GLY A 196 7.31 -22.98 -3.65
N GLU A 197 7.63 -23.73 -2.62
CA GLU A 197 8.55 -24.85 -2.71
C GLU A 197 7.98 -25.99 -3.58
N MET A 198 8.80 -26.51 -4.47
CA MET A 198 8.44 -27.64 -5.32
C MET A 198 8.59 -28.96 -4.57
N LEU A 199 7.51 -29.71 -4.46
CA LEU A 199 7.53 -31.12 -4.05
C LEU A 199 7.62 -32.03 -5.27
N ASN A 200 8.54 -32.98 -5.25
CA ASN A 200 8.77 -33.95 -6.32
C ASN A 200 9.25 -35.30 -5.77
N ALA A 201 9.59 -36.24 -6.65
CA ALA A 201 10.02 -37.56 -6.25
C ALA A 201 11.26 -37.59 -5.33
N ASN A 202 12.14 -36.57 -5.41
CA ASN A 202 13.36 -36.44 -4.62
C ASN A 202 13.14 -35.59 -3.35
N ASN A 203 12.22 -34.64 -3.42
CA ASN A 203 11.84 -33.76 -2.30
C ASN A 203 10.35 -33.92 -2.00
N LYS A 204 10.00 -34.87 -1.16
CA LYS A 204 8.62 -35.30 -0.89
C LYS A 204 7.96 -34.63 0.28
N THR A 205 8.74 -33.91 1.09
CA THR A 205 8.25 -33.38 2.37
C THR A 205 8.70 -31.94 2.54
N LEU A 206 7.76 -31.09 2.86
CA LEU A 206 7.99 -29.73 3.33
C LEU A 206 7.58 -29.66 4.80
N THR A 207 8.48 -29.18 5.64
CA THR A 207 8.20 -28.94 7.07
C THR A 207 8.13 -27.45 7.33
N LEU A 208 6.98 -26.99 7.77
CA LEU A 208 6.73 -25.60 8.14
C LEU A 208 6.66 -25.49 9.67
N ASN A 209 7.35 -24.49 10.21
CA ASN A 209 7.34 -24.24 11.65
C ASN A 209 6.70 -22.86 11.92
N PHE A 210 5.61 -22.86 12.64
CA PHE A 210 4.92 -21.66 13.08
C PHE A 210 5.11 -21.47 14.58
N ALA A 211 5.66 -20.33 14.97
CA ALA A 211 5.78 -19.98 16.39
C ALA A 211 4.43 -19.49 16.91
N SER A 212 3.86 -20.20 17.86
CA SER A 212 2.58 -19.83 18.49
C SER A 212 2.76 -19.71 19.99
N PRO A 213 3.43 -18.67 20.50
CA PRO A 213 3.60 -18.48 21.95
C PRO A 213 2.23 -18.18 22.57
N ASN A 214 2.04 -18.69 23.79
CA ASN A 214 0.83 -18.43 24.60
C ASN A 214 -0.49 -18.85 23.93
N VAL A 215 -0.47 -19.92 23.12
CA VAL A 215 -1.67 -20.40 22.46
C VAL A 215 -2.68 -20.92 23.48
N ARG A 216 -3.95 -20.58 23.26
CA ARG A 216 -5.07 -21.15 24.02
C ARG A 216 -5.34 -22.59 23.56
N THR A 217 -5.11 -23.57 24.45
CA THR A 217 -5.31 -24.99 24.12
C THR A 217 -6.76 -25.46 24.21
N ASP A 218 -7.65 -24.63 24.74
CA ASP A 218 -9.09 -24.86 24.83
C ASP A 218 -9.83 -24.47 23.54
N LEU A 219 -9.19 -23.78 22.61
CA LEU A 219 -9.75 -23.38 21.34
C LEU A 219 -9.15 -24.19 20.18
N LYS A 220 -9.93 -24.30 19.11
CA LYS A 220 -9.46 -24.97 17.88
C LYS A 220 -8.53 -24.06 17.08
N THR A 221 -7.43 -24.62 16.62
CA THR A 221 -6.58 -24.02 15.60
C THR A 221 -7.05 -24.48 14.22
N HIS A 222 -7.14 -23.56 13.28
CA HIS A 222 -7.49 -23.85 11.89
C HIS A 222 -6.22 -23.75 11.03
N CYS A 223 -5.98 -24.77 10.23
CA CYS A 223 -4.92 -24.77 9.21
C CYS A 223 -5.61 -24.87 7.84
N TYR A 224 -5.25 -23.98 6.94
CA TYR A 224 -5.67 -23.99 5.54
C TYR A 224 -4.45 -24.28 4.67
N ILE A 225 -4.60 -25.25 3.77
CA ILE A 225 -3.56 -25.69 2.83
C ILE A 225 -4.09 -25.52 1.40
#